data_25f1db6856d599ea0a1e205466e29ca5
#
_entry.id   25f1db6856d599ea0a1e205466e29ca5
#
_cell.length_a   1.000
_cell.length_b   1.000
_cell.length_c   1.000
_cell.angle_alpha   90.00
_cell.angle_beta   90.00
_cell.angle_gamma   90.00
#
_symmetry.space_group_name_H-M   'P 1'
#
loop_
_entity.id
_entity.type
_entity.pdbx_description
1 polymer ?
#
loop_
_entity_poly.entity_id
_entity_poly.type
_entity_poly.pdbx_seq_one_letter_code
_entity_poly.pdbx_strand_id
1 'polypeptide(L)'
;MKKKNSFFIRISRIILTIIILFALNIPIFIKIILISICDKLDCSSIPPKGPLITKNTDICKTLFYEKSDKITDTICYTLLLIYILDKGGLSKNYNYFIILLFLYRLVGVYLFLIKNNRKYLFYFPNFFLEICLGLMIICYFPILKNLKVIIILFIIISKIIVEYYMHYNIQENK
;
A
#
# COMPACT_ATOMS: atom_id res chain seq x y z
N MET A 1 -22.92 -8.04 -13.64
CA MET A 1 -21.72 -7.62 -14.40
C MET A 1 -20.68 -6.86 -13.58
N LYS A 2 -21.03 -5.92 -12.68
CA LYS A 2 -20.08 -5.05 -11.94
C LYS A 2 -19.16 -5.73 -10.93
N LYS A 3 -19.62 -6.77 -10.22
CA LYS A 3 -18.77 -7.54 -9.27
C LYS A 3 -17.65 -8.32 -9.96
N LYS A 4 -17.88 -8.78 -11.19
CA LYS A 4 -16.92 -9.56 -11.96
C LYS A 4 -15.70 -8.72 -12.36
N ASN A 5 -15.89 -7.48 -12.80
CA ASN A 5 -14.79 -6.58 -13.20
C ASN A 5 -13.85 -6.23 -12.02
N SER A 6 -14.42 -5.97 -10.85
CA SER A 6 -13.64 -5.68 -9.63
C SER A 6 -12.77 -6.86 -9.18
N PHE A 7 -13.22 -8.09 -9.36
CA PHE A 7 -12.45 -9.30 -9.07
C PHE A 7 -11.27 -9.48 -10.04
N PHE A 8 -11.49 -9.27 -11.34
CA PHE A 8 -10.43 -9.34 -12.35
C PHE A 8 -9.32 -8.33 -12.10
N ILE A 9 -9.66 -7.08 -11.76
CA ILE A 9 -8.66 -6.03 -11.47
C ILE A 9 -7.74 -6.46 -10.32
N ARG A 10 -8.29 -7.08 -9.27
CA ARG A 10 -7.49 -7.53 -8.12
C ARG A 10 -6.57 -8.69 -8.45
N ILE A 11 -7.06 -9.67 -9.20
CA ILE A 11 -6.23 -10.79 -9.66
C ILE A 11 -5.12 -10.26 -10.57
N SER A 12 -5.44 -9.38 -11.52
CA SER A 12 -4.44 -8.79 -12.41
C SER A 12 -3.38 -8.02 -11.63
N ARG A 13 -3.74 -7.35 -10.53
CA ARG A 13 -2.80 -6.66 -9.65
C ARG A 13 -1.85 -7.62 -8.93
N ILE A 14 -2.34 -8.73 -8.42
CA ILE A 14 -1.49 -9.77 -7.81
C ILE A 14 -0.54 -10.36 -8.85
N ILE A 15 -1.04 -10.73 -10.03
CA ILE A 15 -0.23 -11.26 -11.13
C ILE A 15 0.84 -10.23 -11.54
N LEU A 16 0.46 -8.97 -11.70
CA LEU A 16 1.39 -7.91 -12.07
C LEU A 16 2.47 -7.71 -10.99
N THR A 17 2.10 -7.79 -9.71
CA THR A 17 3.07 -7.75 -8.60
C THR A 17 4.07 -8.88 -8.69
N ILE A 18 3.62 -10.10 -8.99
CA ILE A 18 4.51 -11.26 -9.18
C ILE A 18 5.44 -11.02 -10.37
N ILE A 19 4.93 -10.54 -11.51
CA ILE A 19 5.74 -10.24 -12.69
C ILE A 19 6.79 -9.16 -12.36
N ILE A 20 6.40 -8.06 -11.70
CA ILE A 20 7.32 -6.98 -11.31
C ILE A 20 8.42 -7.52 -10.40
N LEU A 21 8.09 -8.35 -9.42
CA LEU A 21 9.06 -8.86 -8.45
C LEU A 21 10.02 -9.88 -9.07
N PHE A 22 9.53 -10.83 -9.82
CA PHE A 22 10.30 -12.02 -10.19
C PHE A 22 10.75 -12.04 -11.67
N ALA A 23 10.00 -11.42 -12.59
CA ALA A 23 10.35 -11.43 -14.01
C ALA A 23 11.20 -10.23 -14.44
N LEU A 24 11.04 -9.05 -13.81
CA LEU A 24 11.78 -7.86 -14.21
C LEU A 24 13.15 -7.80 -13.53
N ASN A 25 14.21 -7.67 -14.33
CA ASN A 25 15.57 -7.46 -13.81
C ASN A 25 15.88 -5.97 -13.64
N ILE A 26 15.22 -5.32 -12.70
CA ILE A 26 15.35 -3.91 -12.36
C ILE A 26 15.65 -3.73 -10.86
N PRO A 27 16.23 -2.60 -10.43
CA PRO A 27 16.50 -2.31 -9.03
C PRO A 27 15.24 -2.42 -8.15
N ILE A 28 15.40 -2.91 -6.91
CA ILE A 28 14.29 -3.18 -5.99
C ILE A 28 13.46 -1.93 -5.70
N PHE A 29 14.09 -0.75 -5.55
CA PHE A 29 13.35 0.49 -5.30
C PHE A 29 12.42 0.84 -6.46
N ILE A 30 12.79 0.56 -7.72
CA ILE A 30 11.92 0.74 -8.89
C ILE A 30 10.74 -0.23 -8.84
N LYS A 31 10.97 -1.49 -8.43
CA LYS A 31 9.90 -2.49 -8.23
C LYS A 31 8.87 -2.00 -7.20
N ILE A 32 9.33 -1.43 -6.08
CA ILE A 32 8.46 -0.88 -5.05
C ILE A 32 7.64 0.30 -5.60
N ILE A 33 8.25 1.19 -6.38
CA ILE A 33 7.55 2.30 -7.03
C ILE A 33 6.45 1.79 -7.96
N LEU A 34 6.74 0.80 -8.81
CA LEU A 34 5.76 0.21 -9.73
C LEU A 34 4.60 -0.44 -8.96
N ILE A 35 4.88 -1.18 -7.89
CA ILE A 35 3.84 -1.76 -7.02
C ILE A 35 2.98 -0.67 -6.39
N SER A 36 3.59 0.43 -5.92
CA SER A 36 2.87 1.59 -5.36
C SER A 36 1.96 2.28 -6.37
N ILE A 37 2.39 2.37 -7.63
CA ILE A 37 1.60 2.92 -8.73
C ILE A 37 0.41 2.00 -9.01
N CYS A 38 0.64 0.68 -9.11
CA CYS A 38 -0.43 -0.30 -9.31
C CYS A 38 -1.48 -0.26 -8.19
N ASP A 39 -1.06 -0.04 -6.95
CA ASP A 39 -1.93 0.13 -5.80
C ASP A 39 -2.86 1.35 -5.95
N LYS A 40 -2.32 2.48 -6.38
CA LYS A 40 -3.08 3.73 -6.56
C LYS A 40 -4.01 3.72 -7.79
N LEU A 41 -3.64 3.00 -8.85
CA LEU A 41 -4.42 2.93 -10.09
C LEU A 41 -5.65 2.03 -9.98
N ASP A 42 -5.74 1.16 -8.99
CA ASP A 42 -6.83 0.17 -8.86
C ASP A 42 -8.22 0.84 -8.89
N CYS A 43 -8.43 1.87 -8.09
CA CYS A 43 -9.71 2.59 -8.06
C CYS A 43 -9.92 3.51 -9.27
N SER A 44 -8.85 4.07 -9.86
CA SER A 44 -8.93 4.95 -11.02
C SER A 44 -9.25 4.22 -12.32
N SER A 45 -8.97 2.91 -12.37
CA SER A 45 -9.25 2.05 -13.53
C SER A 45 -10.73 1.74 -13.72
N ILE A 46 -11.59 2.10 -12.75
CA ILE A 46 -13.03 1.96 -12.87
C ILE A 46 -13.55 3.21 -13.60
N PRO A 47 -14.06 3.08 -14.85
CA PRO A 47 -14.47 4.24 -15.64
C PRO A 47 -15.54 5.05 -14.89
N PRO A 48 -15.42 6.38 -14.89
CA PRO A 48 -16.45 7.24 -14.34
C PRO A 48 -17.76 6.93 -15.06
N LYS A 49 -18.82 6.74 -14.33
CA LYS A 49 -20.14 6.58 -14.92
C LYS A 49 -20.58 7.93 -15.47
N GLY A 50 -21.21 7.88 -16.65
CA GLY A 50 -21.66 9.05 -17.38
C GLY A 50 -22.57 10.01 -16.58
N PRO A 51 -22.92 11.19 -17.15
CA PRO A 51 -23.42 12.39 -16.47
C PRO A 51 -24.75 12.24 -15.71
N LEU A 52 -25.40 11.09 -15.76
CA LEU A 52 -26.73 10.83 -15.14
C LEU A 52 -26.64 10.01 -13.82
N ILE A 53 -25.45 9.87 -13.21
CA ILE A 53 -25.34 9.00 -12.05
C ILE A 53 -25.29 9.82 -10.76
N THR A 54 -26.41 9.76 -10.08
CA THR A 54 -26.63 10.19 -8.70
C THR A 54 -25.52 9.73 -7.76
N LYS A 55 -25.19 10.57 -6.77
CA LYS A 55 -24.15 10.51 -5.74
C LYS A 55 -23.90 9.16 -5.02
N ASN A 56 -24.70 8.11 -5.25
CA ASN A 56 -24.75 6.90 -4.40
C ASN A 56 -24.06 5.65 -4.97
N THR A 57 -23.25 5.74 -6.02
CA THR A 57 -22.71 4.52 -6.65
C THR A 57 -21.19 4.52 -6.84
N ASP A 58 -20.45 5.15 -5.97
CA ASP A 58 -19.00 5.00 -5.92
C ASP A 58 -18.68 3.58 -5.41
N ILE A 59 -18.47 2.66 -6.35
CA ILE A 59 -18.13 1.25 -6.05
C ILE A 59 -16.92 1.18 -5.13
N CYS A 60 -15.96 2.09 -5.30
CA CYS A 60 -14.76 2.19 -4.48
C CYS A 60 -15.04 2.56 -3.01
N LYS A 61 -16.23 3.12 -2.71
CA LYS A 61 -16.66 3.47 -1.34
C LYS A 61 -17.47 2.38 -0.65
N THR A 62 -17.75 1.27 -1.33
CA THR A 62 -18.47 0.16 -0.70
C THR A 62 -17.56 -0.58 0.26
N LEU A 63 -18.09 -0.94 1.46
CA LEU A 63 -17.35 -1.70 2.46
C LEU A 63 -16.80 -3.03 1.90
N PHE A 64 -17.54 -3.68 1.02
CA PHE A 64 -17.11 -4.92 0.38
C PHE A 64 -15.88 -4.70 -0.51
N TYR A 65 -15.89 -3.61 -1.31
CA TYR A 65 -14.74 -3.26 -2.15
C TYR A 65 -13.52 -2.99 -1.28
N GLU A 66 -13.65 -2.17 -0.24
CA GLU A 66 -12.55 -1.82 0.65
C GLU A 66 -11.94 -3.01 1.38
N LYS A 67 -12.78 -3.92 1.88
CA LYS A 67 -12.29 -5.15 2.51
C LYS A 67 -11.45 -5.99 1.53
N SER A 68 -11.99 -6.19 0.33
CA SER A 68 -11.30 -6.98 -0.67
C SER A 68 -10.02 -6.30 -1.18
N ASP A 69 -10.01 -4.96 -1.27
CA ASP A 69 -8.84 -4.17 -1.60
C ASP A 69 -7.75 -4.37 -0.54
N LYS A 70 -8.09 -4.25 0.74
CA LYS A 70 -7.12 -4.44 1.84
C LYS A 70 -6.57 -5.88 1.92
N ILE A 71 -7.35 -6.88 1.54
CA ILE A 71 -6.86 -8.26 1.40
C ILE A 71 -5.85 -8.34 0.24
N THR A 72 -6.16 -7.74 -0.90
CA THR A 72 -5.27 -7.72 -2.07
C THR A 72 -3.96 -7.00 -1.75
N ASP A 73 -4.03 -5.81 -1.09
CA ASP A 73 -2.87 -5.07 -0.61
C ASP A 73 -1.99 -5.97 0.27
N THR A 74 -2.61 -6.66 1.22
CA THR A 74 -1.89 -7.54 2.15
C THR A 74 -1.15 -8.66 1.40
N ILE A 75 -1.76 -9.27 0.39
CA ILE A 75 -1.12 -10.30 -0.43
C ILE A 75 0.07 -9.71 -1.19
N CYS A 76 -0.10 -8.57 -1.86
CA CYS A 76 0.97 -7.90 -2.60
C CYS A 76 2.14 -7.50 -1.69
N TYR A 77 1.84 -6.99 -0.50
CA TYR A 77 2.88 -6.60 0.47
C TYR A 77 3.57 -7.80 1.11
N THR A 78 2.88 -8.92 1.29
CA THR A 78 3.50 -10.18 1.73
C THR A 78 4.51 -10.66 0.70
N LEU A 79 4.15 -10.67 -0.59
CA LEU A 79 5.05 -11.03 -1.68
C LEU A 79 6.27 -10.10 -1.74
N LEU A 80 6.03 -8.79 -1.58
CA LEU A 80 7.10 -7.80 -1.53
C LEU A 80 8.02 -8.02 -0.31
N LEU A 81 7.47 -8.28 0.87
CA LEU A 81 8.25 -8.57 2.08
C LEU A 81 9.15 -9.78 1.87
N ILE A 82 8.59 -10.90 1.38
CA ILE A 82 9.38 -12.12 1.09
C ILE A 82 10.52 -11.79 0.12
N TYR A 83 10.21 -11.04 -0.95
CA TYR A 83 11.21 -10.67 -1.94
C TYR A 83 12.31 -9.78 -1.35
N ILE A 84 11.97 -8.81 -0.50
CA ILE A 84 12.94 -7.92 0.17
C ILE A 84 13.83 -8.72 1.12
N LEU A 85 13.27 -9.64 1.87
CA LEU A 85 14.04 -10.47 2.82
C LEU A 85 15.02 -11.41 2.10
N ASP A 86 14.65 -11.91 0.91
CA ASP A 86 15.51 -12.80 0.11
C ASP A 86 16.56 -12.03 -0.71
N LYS A 87 16.15 -10.98 -1.43
CA LYS A 87 16.97 -10.27 -2.42
C LYS A 87 17.36 -8.84 -2.04
N GLY A 88 16.80 -8.29 -0.97
CA GLY A 88 16.92 -6.87 -0.64
C GLY A 88 18.31 -6.43 -0.19
N GLY A 89 19.14 -7.34 0.30
CA GLY A 89 20.50 -7.02 0.78
C GLY A 89 20.54 -6.08 1.98
N LEU A 90 19.43 -5.94 2.71
CA LEU A 90 19.34 -5.12 3.91
C LEU A 90 20.04 -5.81 5.10
N SER A 91 20.54 -5.00 6.05
CA SER A 91 21.06 -5.54 7.29
C SER A 91 19.94 -6.21 8.12
N LYS A 92 20.29 -7.16 8.99
CA LYS A 92 19.34 -7.88 9.85
C LYS A 92 18.43 -6.92 10.63
N ASN A 93 18.98 -5.81 11.14
CA ASN A 93 18.18 -4.83 11.92
C ASN A 93 17.09 -4.17 11.07
N TYR A 94 17.39 -3.84 9.80
CA TYR A 94 16.38 -3.29 8.90
C TYR A 94 15.34 -4.33 8.51
N ASN A 95 15.73 -5.58 8.34
CA ASN A 95 14.79 -6.67 8.08
C ASN A 95 13.80 -6.84 9.24
N TYR A 96 14.26 -6.85 10.50
CA TYR A 96 13.38 -6.89 11.67
C TYR A 96 12.44 -5.67 11.72
N PHE A 97 12.96 -4.49 11.44
CA PHE A 97 12.16 -3.27 11.43
C PHE A 97 11.05 -3.31 10.37
N ILE A 98 11.35 -3.76 9.16
CA ILE A 98 10.37 -3.91 8.07
C ILE A 98 9.29 -4.95 8.44
N ILE A 99 9.70 -6.10 9.02
CA ILE A 99 8.76 -7.12 9.50
C ILE A 99 7.82 -6.53 10.56
N LEU A 100 8.35 -5.76 11.51
CA LEU A 100 7.55 -5.11 12.55
C LEU A 100 6.51 -4.15 11.96
N LEU A 101 6.91 -3.33 10.99
CA LEU A 101 5.99 -2.40 10.30
C LEU A 101 4.91 -3.15 9.52
N PHE A 102 5.25 -4.25 8.89
CA PHE A 102 4.29 -5.11 8.20
C PHE A 102 3.29 -5.72 9.17
N LEU A 103 3.75 -6.29 10.29
CA LEU A 103 2.88 -6.84 11.34
C LEU A 103 1.98 -5.77 11.95
N TYR A 104 2.52 -4.57 12.21
CA TYR A 104 1.73 -3.43 12.69
C TYR A 104 0.57 -3.12 11.73
N ARG A 105 0.84 -3.09 10.42
CA ARG A 105 -0.20 -2.89 9.40
C ARG A 105 -1.21 -4.03 9.36
N LEU A 106 -0.76 -5.28 9.49
CA LEU A 106 -1.64 -6.45 9.52
C LEU A 106 -2.67 -6.38 10.64
N VAL A 107 -2.27 -5.95 11.85
CA VAL A 107 -3.19 -5.76 12.98
C VAL A 107 -4.30 -4.77 12.61
N GLY A 108 -3.96 -3.64 11.97
CA GLY A 108 -4.94 -2.66 11.52
C GLY A 108 -5.93 -3.21 10.49
N VAL A 109 -5.43 -3.95 9.50
CA VAL A 109 -6.27 -4.60 8.49
C VAL A 109 -7.18 -5.65 9.12
N TYR A 110 -6.66 -6.48 10.02
CA TYR A 110 -7.44 -7.50 10.73
C TYR A 110 -8.59 -6.88 11.53
N LEU A 111 -8.30 -5.84 12.33
CA LEU A 111 -9.32 -5.12 13.09
C LEU A 111 -10.36 -4.46 12.19
N PHE A 112 -9.95 -3.88 11.07
CA PHE A 112 -10.87 -3.32 10.08
C PHE A 112 -11.79 -4.39 9.49
N LEU A 113 -11.28 -5.56 9.14
CA LEU A 113 -12.06 -6.65 8.55
C LEU A 113 -13.14 -7.17 9.51
N ILE A 114 -12.83 -7.27 10.82
CA ILE A 114 -13.76 -7.75 11.84
C ILE A 114 -14.76 -6.67 12.25
N LYS A 115 -14.26 -5.48 12.59
CA LYS A 115 -15.09 -4.43 13.19
C LYS A 115 -15.82 -3.57 12.17
N ASN A 116 -15.53 -3.70 10.87
CA ASN A 116 -16.10 -2.89 9.77
C ASN A 116 -15.91 -1.38 9.96
N ASN A 117 -14.88 -0.94 10.69
CA ASN A 117 -14.66 0.46 11.03
C ASN A 117 -13.31 0.93 10.50
N ARG A 118 -13.33 1.92 9.59
CA ARG A 118 -12.16 2.51 8.95
C ARG A 118 -11.19 3.18 9.92
N LYS A 119 -11.63 3.57 11.12
CA LYS A 119 -10.77 4.17 12.14
C LYS A 119 -9.56 3.30 12.47
N TYR A 120 -9.70 1.98 12.39
CA TYR A 120 -8.57 1.07 12.62
C TYR A 120 -7.47 1.21 11.55
N LEU A 121 -7.81 1.51 10.30
CA LEU A 121 -6.82 1.77 9.25
C LEU A 121 -6.05 3.09 9.50
N PHE A 122 -6.70 4.07 10.13
CA PHE A 122 -6.06 5.31 10.55
C PHE A 122 -5.12 5.11 11.73
N TYR A 123 -5.53 4.34 12.75
CA TYR A 123 -4.65 4.03 13.91
C TYR A 123 -3.45 3.16 13.52
N PHE A 124 -3.55 2.40 12.43
CA PHE A 124 -2.50 1.54 11.91
C PHE A 124 -2.15 1.92 10.47
N PRO A 125 -1.57 3.10 10.24
CA PRO A 125 -1.23 3.58 8.90
C PRO A 125 -0.22 2.65 8.21
N ASN A 126 -0.26 2.65 6.88
CA ASN A 126 0.64 1.83 6.08
C ASN A 126 2.01 2.51 5.93
N PHE A 127 2.88 2.35 6.91
CA PHE A 127 4.26 2.80 6.82
C PHE A 127 5.17 1.84 6.06
N PHE A 128 4.74 0.57 5.92
CA PHE A 128 5.57 -0.50 5.36
C PHE A 128 6.12 -0.15 3.99
N LEU A 129 5.24 0.23 3.05
CA LEU A 129 5.61 0.44 1.66
C LEU A 129 6.57 1.63 1.48
N GLU A 130 6.25 2.77 2.10
CA GLU A 130 7.03 4.00 1.99
C GLU A 130 8.39 3.88 2.69
N ILE A 131 8.45 3.22 3.84
CA ILE A 131 9.73 2.99 4.55
C ILE A 131 10.58 1.98 3.81
N CYS A 132 10.00 0.90 3.26
CA CYS A 132 10.74 -0.01 2.40
C CYS A 132 11.36 0.72 1.22
N LEU A 133 10.59 1.59 0.54
CA LEU A 133 11.10 2.40 -0.55
C LEU A 133 12.27 3.30 -0.10
N GLY A 134 12.09 4.02 1.01
CA GLY A 134 13.13 4.90 1.56
C GLY A 134 14.40 4.15 1.90
N LEU A 135 14.30 3.01 2.57
CA LEU A 135 15.46 2.18 2.92
C LEU A 135 16.18 1.64 1.68
N MET A 136 15.44 1.19 0.65
CA MET A 136 16.04 0.71 -0.58
C MET A 136 16.75 1.82 -1.36
N ILE A 137 16.18 3.03 -1.39
CA ILE A 137 16.83 4.21 -2.00
C ILE A 137 18.12 4.56 -1.22
N ILE A 138 18.08 4.58 0.10
CA ILE A 138 19.26 4.86 0.93
C ILE A 138 20.36 3.80 0.71
N CYS A 139 19.99 2.54 0.56
CA CYS A 139 20.95 1.47 0.29
C CYS A 139 21.53 1.58 -1.12
N TYR A 140 20.75 1.99 -2.11
CA TYR A 140 21.18 2.14 -3.48
C TYR A 140 22.06 3.39 -3.70
N PHE A 141 21.79 4.47 -2.98
CA PHE A 141 22.55 5.72 -3.05
C PHE A 141 23.33 5.98 -1.77
N PRO A 142 24.62 5.58 -1.70
CA PRO A 142 25.44 5.69 -0.48
C PRO A 142 25.54 7.09 0.12
N ILE A 143 25.44 8.14 -0.70
CA ILE A 143 25.45 9.54 -0.26
C ILE A 143 24.32 9.87 0.72
N LEU A 144 23.20 9.14 0.66
CA LEU A 144 22.04 9.34 1.52
C LEU A 144 22.18 8.66 2.89
N LYS A 145 23.21 7.84 3.11
CA LYS A 145 23.40 7.12 4.39
C LYS A 145 23.49 8.06 5.60
N ASN A 146 24.11 9.23 5.42
CA ASN A 146 24.23 10.21 6.51
C ASN A 146 22.90 10.90 6.84
N LEU A 147 21.98 10.96 5.88
CA LEU A 147 20.66 11.58 6.02
C LEU A 147 19.55 10.59 6.34
N LYS A 148 19.88 9.31 6.57
CA LYS A 148 18.90 8.21 6.74
C LYS A 148 17.82 8.51 7.77
N VAL A 149 18.18 9.06 8.93
CA VAL A 149 17.23 9.36 10.02
C VAL A 149 16.27 10.45 9.58
N ILE A 150 16.78 11.51 8.95
CA ILE A 150 15.98 12.64 8.46
C ILE A 150 15.00 12.16 7.39
N ILE A 151 15.46 11.33 6.45
CA ILE A 151 14.61 10.78 5.38
C ILE A 151 13.49 9.91 5.97
N ILE A 152 13.81 9.03 6.91
CA ILE A 152 12.80 8.16 7.54
C ILE A 152 11.79 8.99 8.33
N LEU A 153 12.24 9.98 9.11
CA LEU A 153 11.34 10.89 9.85
C LEU A 153 10.44 11.67 8.90
N PHE A 154 10.99 12.18 7.80
CA PHE A 154 10.21 12.90 6.79
C PHE A 154 9.12 11.99 6.16
N ILE A 155 9.46 10.73 5.85
CA ILE A 155 8.49 9.75 5.34
C ILE A 155 7.38 9.50 6.36
N ILE A 156 7.70 9.30 7.63
CA ILE A 156 6.73 9.05 8.69
C ILE A 156 5.79 10.25 8.86
N ILE A 157 6.34 11.46 8.97
CA ILE A 157 5.54 12.68 9.17
C ILE A 157 4.64 12.93 7.97
N SER A 158 5.17 12.85 6.74
CA SER A 158 4.38 13.04 5.52
C SER A 158 3.24 12.02 5.42
N LYS A 159 3.50 10.76 5.79
CA LYS A 159 2.47 9.71 5.78
C LYS A 159 1.38 9.98 6.81
N ILE A 160 1.72 10.37 8.03
CA ILE A 160 0.74 10.74 9.07
C ILE A 160 -0.16 11.87 8.58
N ILE A 161 0.42 12.91 7.98
CA ILE A 161 -0.33 14.05 7.45
C ILE A 161 -1.31 13.59 6.35
N VAL A 162 -0.85 12.79 5.40
CA VAL A 162 -1.70 12.27 4.30
C VAL A 162 -2.83 11.40 4.83
N GLU A 163 -2.55 10.48 5.75
CA GLU A 163 -3.57 9.60 6.35
C GLU A 163 -4.59 10.39 7.17
N TYR A 164 -4.12 11.39 7.95
CA TYR A 164 -5.00 12.29 8.68
C TYR A 164 -5.95 13.03 7.72
N TYR A 165 -5.41 13.60 6.63
CA TYR A 165 -6.21 14.34 5.65
C TYR A 165 -7.24 13.44 4.95
N MET A 166 -6.85 12.24 4.56
CA MET A 166 -7.75 11.29 3.90
C MET A 166 -8.86 10.76 4.81
N HIS A 167 -8.58 10.57 6.08
CA HIS A 167 -9.56 9.98 7.00
C HIS A 167 -10.42 11.00 7.75
N TYR A 168 -9.92 12.20 8.02
CA TYR A 168 -10.64 13.22 8.76
C TYR A 168 -11.59 14.02 7.86
N ASN A 169 -11.14 14.52 6.71
CA ASN A 169 -11.97 15.34 5.82
C ASN A 169 -13.10 14.56 5.12
N ILE A 170 -12.96 13.24 4.97
CA ILE A 170 -14.01 12.41 4.35
C ILE A 170 -15.17 12.14 5.33
N GLN A 171 -14.94 12.22 6.65
CA GLN A 171 -15.98 11.98 7.65
C GLN A 171 -16.85 13.21 7.94
N GLU A 172 -16.33 14.43 7.80
CA GLU A 172 -17.10 15.66 8.03
C GLU A 172 -18.09 15.99 6.89
N ASN A 173 -17.89 15.39 5.70
CA ASN A 173 -18.76 15.58 4.54
C ASN A 173 -19.86 14.49 4.40
N LYS A 174 -20.14 13.73 5.44
CA LYS A 174 -21.25 12.77 5.53
C LYS A 174 -22.23 13.16 6.63
#